data_e9d4edfa88a71697044dfe55cb7d4308
#
_entry.id   e9d4edfa88a71697044dfe55cb7d4308
#
_cell.length_a   1.000
_cell.length_b   1.000
_cell.length_c   1.000
_cell.angle_alpha   90.00
_cell.angle_beta   90.00
_cell.angle_gamma   90.00
#
_symmetry.space_group_name_H-M   'P 1'
#
loop_
_entity.id
_entity.type
_entity.pdbx_description
1 polymer ?
#
loop_
_entity_poly.entity_id
_entity_poly.type
_entity_poly.pdbx_seq_one_letter_code
_entity_poly.pdbx_strand_id
1 'polypeptide(L)'
;MKSLSFLCSIFLFCSSLSSKEPQLIPTGYQPLAIHAVADTIHVFCNGNDIDFDGVYEPLSGEKPAMWYIYDANTNVPVKAIIMQNGYFDVPFRPGLSSTRLYLPRQNKIEVYDLSTQELLDSSLLQLPDQKSKITGIHVVSTQQSGVSNDVALALSHKTSFTEPGQIEIYSLISRQTLLQKEVGINPQMIRTYKNLLGQMEFAVLCEGTFGGRNSALYVINTASGTGEPNMTILELGDTGNHFIIQDQLALTVMNGSHEIIPVNLATKTVLPSISVGTSGYDGPREIIVDTMANRVYISTYASDIRIGSFTDGTVIGQWFPKGKPEGMAFIKNSLWVCNAFKSGDYVPDSTIALFTLDESTFIQERAELSLEADISMHEGICIIKSQLEGEDIDYTVMNTKGTVVSQGTFNGKEHRLSFLGLPYGVYVITLNSSKLSSSTLVIFRD
;
A
#
# COMPACT_ATOMS: atom_id res chain seq x y z
N MET A 1 -59.55 -20.70 -0.14
CA MET A 1 -58.39 -19.83 -0.29
C MET A 1 -57.41 -20.14 0.84
N LYS A 2 -56.34 -20.90 0.51
CA LYS A 2 -55.27 -21.22 1.48
C LYS A 2 -54.05 -20.40 1.03
N SER A 3 -53.62 -19.43 1.83
CA SER A 3 -52.43 -18.64 1.62
C SER A 3 -51.21 -19.47 1.97
N LEU A 4 -50.35 -19.72 1.00
CA LEU A 4 -49.07 -20.38 1.15
C LEU A 4 -48.04 -19.28 1.46
N SER A 5 -47.61 -19.17 2.73
CA SER A 5 -46.47 -18.35 3.14
C SER A 5 -45.18 -19.03 2.75
N PHE A 6 -44.48 -18.49 1.77
CA PHE A 6 -43.15 -18.91 1.39
C PHE A 6 -42.15 -18.23 2.34
N LEU A 7 -41.64 -18.94 3.32
CA LEU A 7 -40.54 -18.50 4.16
C LEU A 7 -39.24 -18.66 3.35
N CYS A 8 -38.74 -17.56 2.82
CA CYS A 8 -37.43 -17.52 2.18
C CYS A 8 -36.36 -17.46 3.28
N SER A 9 -35.78 -18.62 3.65
CA SER A 9 -34.63 -18.65 4.56
C SER A 9 -33.39 -18.24 3.76
N ILE A 10 -33.01 -16.98 3.88
CA ILE A 10 -31.71 -16.49 3.42
C ILE A 10 -30.68 -17.05 4.41
N PHE A 11 -30.01 -18.13 4.05
CA PHE A 11 -28.78 -18.56 4.70
C PHE A 11 -27.67 -17.60 4.25
N LEU A 12 -27.40 -16.56 5.04
CA LEU A 12 -26.14 -15.85 4.98
C LEU A 12 -25.04 -16.80 5.47
N PHE A 13 -24.38 -17.48 4.56
CA PHE A 13 -23.06 -18.06 4.84
C PHE A 13 -22.05 -16.89 4.92
N CYS A 14 -21.97 -16.27 6.09
CA CYS A 14 -20.83 -15.48 6.46
C CYS A 14 -19.73 -16.50 6.81
N SER A 15 -18.89 -16.88 5.83
CA SER A 15 -17.63 -17.57 6.12
C SER A 15 -16.74 -16.56 6.85
N SER A 16 -16.88 -16.52 8.18
CA SER A 16 -15.97 -15.74 9.01
C SER A 16 -14.56 -16.30 8.81
N LEU A 17 -13.67 -15.52 8.22
CA LEU A 17 -12.23 -15.80 8.30
C LEU A 17 -11.92 -16.05 9.79
N SER A 18 -11.50 -17.27 10.14
CA SER A 18 -11.17 -17.62 11.51
C SER A 18 -10.11 -16.64 12.01
N SER A 19 -10.28 -16.16 13.25
CA SER A 19 -9.27 -15.30 13.87
C SER A 19 -7.95 -16.06 13.89
N LYS A 20 -6.90 -15.48 13.27
CA LYS A 20 -5.59 -16.10 13.20
C LYS A 20 -4.74 -15.60 14.37
N GLU A 21 -4.15 -16.52 15.12
CA GLU A 21 -3.23 -16.16 16.21
C GLU A 21 -1.86 -15.85 15.64
N PRO A 22 -1.25 -14.69 15.97
CA PRO A 22 0.09 -14.35 15.52
C PRO A 22 1.17 -15.02 16.35
N GLN A 23 2.31 -15.30 15.72
CA GLN A 23 3.56 -15.47 16.43
C GLN A 23 4.07 -14.07 16.82
N LEU A 24 4.38 -13.86 18.10
CA LEU A 24 5.04 -12.62 18.55
C LEU A 24 6.55 -12.77 18.50
N ILE A 25 7.21 -11.82 17.83
CA ILE A 25 8.67 -11.77 17.68
C ILE A 25 9.17 -10.54 18.44
N PRO A 26 10.10 -10.70 19.42
CA PRO A 26 10.69 -9.55 20.10
C PRO A 26 11.47 -8.65 19.15
N THR A 27 11.38 -7.33 19.37
CA THR A 27 12.12 -6.31 18.62
C THR A 27 12.52 -5.14 19.52
N GLY A 28 12.97 -4.02 18.96
CA GLY A 28 13.20 -2.78 19.69
C GLY A 28 11.91 -2.10 20.16
N TYR A 29 12.09 -1.08 20.96
CA TYR A 29 10.97 -0.33 21.54
C TYR A 29 10.27 0.51 20.49
N GLN A 30 8.94 0.50 20.46
CA GLN A 30 8.08 1.25 19.57
C GLN A 30 8.40 1.03 18.08
N PRO A 31 8.20 -0.18 17.52
CA PRO A 31 8.39 -0.44 16.11
C PRO A 31 7.34 0.35 15.29
N LEU A 32 7.82 1.23 14.38
CA LEU A 32 6.95 2.14 13.61
C LEU A 32 6.83 1.75 12.15
N ALA A 33 7.94 1.37 11.52
CA ALA A 33 7.96 1.06 10.10
C ALA A 33 8.62 -0.30 9.85
N ILE A 34 8.12 -0.99 8.84
CA ILE A 34 8.60 -2.30 8.43
C ILE A 34 8.61 -2.40 6.91
N HIS A 35 9.67 -2.96 6.35
CA HIS A 35 9.82 -3.11 4.92
C HIS A 35 10.43 -4.47 4.58
N ALA A 36 9.89 -5.10 3.54
CA ALA A 36 10.44 -6.31 2.95
C ALA A 36 11.43 -5.93 1.83
N VAL A 37 12.65 -6.48 1.89
CA VAL A 37 13.68 -6.31 0.85
C VAL A 37 14.31 -7.67 0.58
N ALA A 38 14.14 -8.20 -0.61
CA ALA A 38 14.52 -9.56 -0.98
C ALA A 38 14.00 -10.59 0.04
N ASP A 39 14.88 -11.32 0.73
CA ASP A 39 14.55 -12.30 1.75
C ASP A 39 14.68 -11.77 3.19
N THR A 40 14.72 -10.45 3.36
CA THR A 40 14.89 -9.82 4.68
C THR A 40 13.74 -8.89 5.01
N ILE A 41 13.49 -8.74 6.31
CA ILE A 41 12.56 -7.77 6.88
C ILE A 41 13.34 -6.74 7.66
N HIS A 42 13.15 -5.48 7.33
CA HIS A 42 13.77 -4.33 7.98
C HIS A 42 12.75 -3.64 8.86
N VAL A 43 13.02 -3.58 10.17
CA VAL A 43 12.13 -2.99 11.18
C VAL A 43 12.81 -1.79 11.83
N PHE A 44 12.11 -0.67 11.84
CA PHE A 44 12.59 0.57 12.46
C PHE A 44 11.81 0.84 13.73
N CYS A 45 12.53 0.82 14.85
CA CYS A 45 11.98 1.03 16.19
C CYS A 45 12.40 2.41 16.69
N ASN A 46 11.44 3.23 17.10
CA ASN A 46 11.72 4.60 17.53
C ASN A 46 12.53 4.69 18.84
N GLY A 47 12.44 3.67 19.69
CA GLY A 47 12.99 3.75 21.03
C GLY A 47 11.99 4.37 22.02
N ASN A 48 12.53 4.98 23.07
CA ASN A 48 11.75 5.68 24.10
C ASN A 48 12.52 6.92 24.56
N ASP A 49 12.10 8.06 24.08
CA ASP A 49 12.58 9.39 24.45
C ASP A 49 11.73 9.88 25.64
N ILE A 50 12.27 9.84 26.85
CA ILE A 50 11.49 10.12 28.07
C ILE A 50 11.40 11.61 28.40
N ASP A 51 12.33 12.41 27.93
CA ASP A 51 12.36 13.86 28.15
C ASP A 51 12.00 14.68 26.90
N PHE A 52 11.76 13.98 25.77
CA PHE A 52 11.29 14.54 24.50
C PHE A 52 12.25 15.56 23.87
N ASP A 53 13.55 15.42 24.12
CA ASP A 53 14.57 16.30 23.55
C ASP A 53 15.07 15.84 22.17
N GLY A 54 14.72 14.62 21.75
CA GLY A 54 15.09 14.02 20.47
C GLY A 54 16.50 13.44 20.43
N VAL A 55 17.21 13.43 21.55
CA VAL A 55 18.58 12.91 21.69
C VAL A 55 18.55 11.66 22.56
N TYR A 56 19.23 10.61 22.15
CA TYR A 56 19.39 9.45 23.00
C TYR A 56 20.52 9.66 24.00
N GLU A 57 20.18 9.63 25.26
CA GLU A 57 21.08 9.60 26.40
C GLU A 57 20.83 8.32 27.20
N PRO A 58 21.87 7.71 27.84
CA PRO A 58 21.69 6.48 28.62
C PRO A 58 21.04 6.75 29.98
N LEU A 59 19.93 7.51 30.01
CA LEU A 59 19.14 7.78 31.19
C LEU A 59 18.26 6.58 31.58
N SER A 60 17.81 6.55 32.83
CA SER A 60 16.94 5.48 33.31
C SER A 60 15.61 5.52 32.57
N GLY A 61 15.30 4.46 31.80
CA GLY A 61 14.06 4.33 31.04
C GLY A 61 14.18 4.70 29.58
N GLU A 62 15.21 5.43 29.18
CA GLU A 62 15.46 5.68 27.77
C GLU A 62 15.83 4.42 26.99
N LYS A 63 15.40 4.36 25.74
CA LYS A 63 15.74 3.28 24.80
C LYS A 63 16.10 3.91 23.46
N PRO A 64 17.25 3.52 22.86
CA PRO A 64 17.67 4.07 21.58
C PRO A 64 16.72 3.68 20.45
N ALA A 65 16.68 4.52 19.43
CA ALA A 65 16.14 4.10 18.14
C ALA A 65 16.99 2.99 17.55
N MET A 66 16.34 1.99 16.94
CA MET A 66 16.97 0.77 16.46
C MET A 66 16.50 0.43 15.04
N TRP A 67 17.42 -0.13 14.26
CA TRP A 67 17.10 -0.80 13.01
C TRP A 67 17.40 -2.29 13.16
N TYR A 68 16.36 -3.11 13.09
CA TYR A 68 16.45 -4.57 13.11
C TYR A 68 16.32 -5.13 11.70
N ILE A 69 17.06 -6.20 11.43
CA ILE A 69 16.98 -6.97 10.20
C ILE A 69 16.71 -8.43 10.58
N TYR A 70 15.65 -8.99 10.00
CA TYR A 70 15.25 -10.38 10.19
C TYR A 70 15.38 -11.13 8.88
N ASP A 71 15.79 -12.39 8.96
CA ASP A 71 15.67 -13.34 7.86
C ASP A 71 14.20 -13.78 7.76
N ALA A 72 13.58 -13.56 6.60
CA ALA A 72 12.16 -13.85 6.39
C ALA A 72 11.85 -15.36 6.26
N ASN A 73 12.86 -16.24 6.13
CA ASN A 73 12.66 -17.68 6.09
C ASN A 73 12.65 -18.30 7.48
N THR A 74 13.50 -17.77 8.37
CA THR A 74 13.68 -18.30 9.72
C THR A 74 13.00 -17.49 10.80
N ASN A 75 12.58 -16.27 10.50
CA ASN A 75 12.00 -15.29 11.42
C ASN A 75 12.94 -14.89 12.57
N VAL A 76 14.26 -15.08 12.38
CA VAL A 76 15.29 -14.80 13.37
C VAL A 76 15.94 -13.44 13.07
N PRO A 77 16.25 -12.61 14.08
CA PRO A 77 17.01 -11.39 13.87
C PRO A 77 18.42 -11.71 13.42
N VAL A 78 18.81 -11.18 12.27
CA VAL A 78 20.18 -11.30 11.72
C VAL A 78 21.07 -10.21 12.29
N LYS A 79 20.52 -9.00 12.47
CA LYS A 79 21.26 -7.83 12.94
C LYS A 79 20.36 -6.86 13.68
N ALA A 80 20.92 -6.17 14.65
CA ALA A 80 20.33 -5.04 15.35
C ALA A 80 21.33 -3.89 15.39
N ILE A 81 20.94 -2.72 14.95
CA ILE A 81 21.79 -1.54 14.77
C ILE A 81 21.20 -0.40 15.61
N ILE A 82 22.02 0.12 16.53
CA ILE A 82 21.65 1.34 17.28
C ILE A 82 21.79 2.54 16.35
N MET A 83 20.75 3.33 16.24
CA MET A 83 20.75 4.55 15.46
C MET A 83 21.35 5.68 16.30
N GLN A 84 22.55 6.14 15.92
CA GLN A 84 23.37 7.02 16.75
C GLN A 84 22.85 8.47 16.87
N ASN A 85 21.98 8.90 15.97
CA ASN A 85 21.58 10.32 15.86
C ASN A 85 20.18 10.60 16.43
N GLY A 86 19.83 9.99 17.56
CA GLY A 86 18.56 10.25 18.23
C GLY A 86 17.38 9.45 17.65
N TYR A 87 16.20 9.92 17.92
CA TYR A 87 14.93 9.27 17.60
C TYR A 87 14.45 9.57 16.17
N PHE A 88 13.44 8.83 15.69
CA PHE A 88 12.82 9.08 14.39
C PHE A 88 11.70 10.12 14.53
N ASP A 89 11.60 11.01 13.57
CA ASP A 89 10.44 11.89 13.45
C ASP A 89 9.21 11.10 12.99
N VAL A 90 8.05 11.42 13.53
CA VAL A 90 6.78 10.78 13.14
C VAL A 90 5.97 11.79 12.29
N PRO A 91 5.43 11.37 11.15
CA PRO A 91 5.50 10.04 10.53
C PRO A 91 6.91 9.71 10.03
N PHE A 92 7.29 8.45 10.18
CA PHE A 92 8.57 7.93 9.72
C PHE A 92 8.38 7.09 8.46
N ARG A 93 8.82 7.60 7.30
CA ARG A 93 8.67 6.96 6.00
C ARG A 93 10.00 6.97 5.25
N PRO A 94 10.91 6.02 5.54
CA PRO A 94 12.19 5.91 4.85
C PRO A 94 12.00 5.49 3.39
N GLY A 95 12.94 5.87 2.53
CA GLY A 95 13.05 5.38 1.17
C GLY A 95 13.94 4.13 1.13
N LEU A 96 13.46 3.06 0.51
CA LEU A 96 14.27 1.87 0.27
C LEU A 96 14.33 1.54 -1.22
N SER A 97 15.52 1.16 -1.67
CA SER A 97 15.75 0.50 -2.94
C SER A 97 16.27 -0.93 -2.70
N SER A 98 16.67 -1.63 -3.74
CA SER A 98 17.27 -2.96 -3.61
C SER A 98 18.64 -2.97 -2.91
N THR A 99 19.32 -1.81 -2.86
CA THR A 99 20.68 -1.71 -2.34
C THR A 99 20.89 -0.67 -1.25
N ARG A 100 19.97 0.30 -1.12
CA ARG A 100 20.15 1.45 -0.23
C ARG A 100 18.94 1.77 0.60
N LEU A 101 19.19 2.24 1.83
CA LEU A 101 18.24 2.86 2.71
C LEU A 101 18.52 4.36 2.74
N TYR A 102 17.51 5.16 2.43
CA TYR A 102 17.47 6.62 2.57
C TYR A 102 16.63 6.96 3.79
N LEU A 103 17.31 7.38 4.84
CA LEU A 103 16.72 7.56 6.16
C LEU A 103 16.46 9.03 6.45
N PRO A 104 15.20 9.46 6.65
CA PRO A 104 14.91 10.84 7.07
C PRO A 104 15.37 11.05 8.50
N ARG A 105 16.11 12.13 8.72
CA ARG A 105 16.59 12.58 10.03
C ARG A 105 16.35 14.07 10.15
N GLN A 106 15.22 14.48 10.75
CA GLN A 106 14.83 15.87 10.80
C GLN A 106 14.88 16.52 9.40
N ASN A 107 15.77 17.46 9.17
CA ASN A 107 15.90 18.19 7.91
C ASN A 107 16.95 17.60 6.94
N LYS A 108 17.50 16.41 7.21
CA LYS A 108 18.52 15.78 6.36
C LYS A 108 18.20 14.33 6.02
N ILE A 109 18.92 13.79 5.05
CA ILE A 109 18.83 12.38 4.63
C ILE A 109 20.16 11.69 4.87
N GLU A 110 20.15 10.62 5.67
CA GLU A 110 21.26 9.68 5.80
C GLU A 110 21.08 8.54 4.80
N VAL A 111 22.18 8.03 4.25
CA VAL A 111 22.19 6.91 3.31
C VAL A 111 22.99 5.76 3.86
N TYR A 112 22.38 4.59 3.91
CA TYR A 112 23.02 3.35 4.34
C TYR A 112 23.05 2.34 3.19
N ASP A 113 24.10 1.53 3.14
CA ASP A 113 24.14 0.32 2.32
C ASP A 113 23.31 -0.77 2.97
N LEU A 114 22.39 -1.41 2.24
CA LEU A 114 21.52 -2.45 2.78
C LEU A 114 22.24 -3.78 3.00
N SER A 115 23.33 -4.04 2.29
CA SER A 115 24.09 -5.30 2.42
C SER A 115 25.07 -5.29 3.58
N THR A 116 25.79 -4.17 3.77
CA THR A 116 26.77 -4.01 4.86
C THR A 116 26.19 -3.30 6.07
N GLN A 117 25.12 -2.54 5.89
CA GLN A 117 24.47 -1.64 6.86
C GLN A 117 25.39 -0.51 7.33
N GLU A 118 26.39 -0.17 6.53
CA GLU A 118 27.28 0.96 6.78
C GLU A 118 26.67 2.27 6.34
N LEU A 119 26.97 3.33 7.09
CA LEU A 119 26.59 4.70 6.72
C LEU A 119 27.46 5.15 5.56
N LEU A 120 26.85 5.36 4.38
CA LEU A 120 27.53 5.83 3.17
C LEU A 120 27.62 7.35 3.10
N ASP A 121 26.56 8.03 3.54
CA ASP A 121 26.48 9.50 3.52
C ASP A 121 25.62 9.97 4.70
N SER A 122 26.17 10.82 5.54
CA SER A 122 25.50 11.34 6.74
C SER A 122 24.60 12.55 6.46
N SER A 123 24.65 13.11 5.23
CA SER A 123 23.91 14.31 4.85
C SER A 123 23.83 14.44 3.31
N LEU A 124 23.25 13.42 2.64
CA LEU A 124 23.06 13.43 1.19
C LEU A 124 22.33 14.69 0.70
N LEU A 125 21.31 15.07 1.42
CA LEU A 125 20.53 16.29 1.26
C LEU A 125 20.26 16.88 2.64
N GLN A 126 20.39 18.20 2.76
CA GLN A 126 20.00 18.94 3.95
C GLN A 126 19.12 20.12 3.53
N LEU A 127 17.90 20.16 4.06
CA LEU A 127 16.98 21.29 3.85
C LEU A 127 17.52 22.54 4.53
N PRO A 128 17.33 23.73 3.92
CA PRO A 128 17.89 24.99 4.43
C PRO A 128 17.36 25.37 5.82
N ASP A 129 16.08 25.13 6.06
CA ASP A 129 15.45 25.43 7.34
C ASP A 129 15.63 24.25 8.31
N GLN A 130 16.28 24.50 9.43
CA GLN A 130 16.51 23.50 10.48
C GLN A 130 15.21 23.01 11.15
N LYS A 131 14.13 23.77 11.06
CA LYS A 131 12.80 23.36 11.54
C LYS A 131 12.08 22.41 10.57
N SER A 132 12.56 22.33 9.33
CA SER A 132 11.97 21.44 8.35
C SER A 132 12.17 19.99 8.76
N LYS A 133 11.12 19.18 8.58
CA LYS A 133 11.12 17.74 8.80
C LYS A 133 10.74 17.02 7.53
N ILE A 134 11.57 16.08 7.10
CA ILE A 134 11.27 15.20 5.97
C ILE A 134 10.29 14.14 6.45
N THR A 135 9.10 14.10 5.87
CA THR A 135 8.00 13.24 6.31
C THR A 135 7.87 11.97 5.48
N GLY A 136 8.39 11.97 4.25
CA GLY A 136 8.35 10.81 3.37
C GLY A 136 9.41 10.87 2.30
N ILE A 137 9.97 9.71 1.97
CA ILE A 137 10.95 9.51 0.90
C ILE A 137 10.45 8.40 -0.02
N HIS A 138 10.43 8.66 -1.32
CA HIS A 138 10.24 7.63 -2.33
C HIS A 138 11.44 7.60 -3.28
N VAL A 139 12.00 6.41 -3.48
CA VAL A 139 13.16 6.23 -4.35
C VAL A 139 12.69 6.01 -5.79
N VAL A 140 13.17 6.85 -6.69
CA VAL A 140 12.95 6.70 -8.14
C VAL A 140 14.13 5.94 -8.71
N SER A 141 13.87 4.73 -9.21
CA SER A 141 14.89 3.87 -9.81
C SER A 141 14.60 3.61 -11.29
N THR A 142 15.64 3.40 -12.06
CA THR A 142 15.56 2.95 -13.44
C THR A 142 16.15 1.56 -13.58
N GLN A 143 15.55 0.74 -14.45
CA GLN A 143 16.07 -0.57 -14.81
C GLN A 143 16.93 -0.45 -16.06
N GLN A 144 18.20 -0.84 -15.97
CA GLN A 144 19.10 -0.90 -17.14
C GLN A 144 19.86 -2.22 -17.09
N SER A 145 19.73 -3.02 -18.13
CA SER A 145 20.41 -4.33 -18.27
C SER A 145 20.18 -5.26 -17.05
N GLY A 146 18.97 -5.25 -16.49
CA GLY A 146 18.62 -6.05 -15.30
C GLY A 146 19.12 -5.49 -13.95
N VAL A 147 19.82 -4.36 -13.96
CA VAL A 147 20.28 -3.68 -12.74
C VAL A 147 19.37 -2.50 -12.43
N SER A 148 18.89 -2.42 -11.19
CA SER A 148 18.15 -1.25 -10.69
C SER A 148 19.13 -0.19 -10.21
N ASN A 149 19.02 1.02 -10.76
CA ASN A 149 19.82 2.17 -10.35
C ASN A 149 18.93 3.26 -9.79
N ASP A 150 19.24 3.74 -8.59
CA ASP A 150 18.56 4.86 -7.99
C ASP A 150 19.01 6.15 -8.70
N VAL A 151 18.05 6.89 -9.25
CA VAL A 151 18.32 8.10 -10.04
C VAL A 151 17.84 9.38 -9.38
N ALA A 152 16.81 9.31 -8.57
CA ALA A 152 16.29 10.46 -7.83
C ALA A 152 15.56 10.03 -6.56
N LEU A 153 15.39 11.00 -5.65
CA LEU A 153 14.50 10.90 -4.49
C LEU A 153 13.34 11.87 -4.69
N ALA A 154 12.13 11.39 -4.48
CA ALA A 154 10.95 12.23 -4.31
C ALA A 154 10.69 12.36 -2.81
N LEU A 155 10.67 13.59 -2.32
CA LEU A 155 10.59 13.92 -0.90
C LEU A 155 9.34 14.71 -0.60
N SER A 156 8.74 14.47 0.56
CA SER A 156 7.78 15.38 1.18
C SER A 156 8.36 15.92 2.48
N HIS A 157 8.16 17.20 2.76
CA HIS A 157 8.65 17.83 3.97
C HIS A 157 7.75 18.97 4.44
N LYS A 158 7.87 19.34 5.72
CA LYS A 158 7.11 20.41 6.37
C LYS A 158 7.98 21.15 7.37
N THR A 159 7.60 22.40 7.67
CA THR A 159 8.16 23.19 8.78
C THR A 159 7.18 23.32 9.94
N SER A 160 5.90 23.08 9.70
CA SER A 160 4.80 23.24 10.65
C SER A 160 3.74 22.16 10.42
N PHE A 161 2.88 21.95 11.41
CA PHE A 161 1.69 21.11 11.30
C PHE A 161 0.45 21.86 10.79
N THR A 162 0.54 23.19 10.68
CA THR A 162 -0.60 24.06 10.31
C THR A 162 -0.38 24.84 9.04
N GLU A 163 0.85 24.82 8.51
CA GLU A 163 1.22 25.52 7.28
C GLU A 163 1.38 24.51 6.13
N PRO A 164 1.22 24.96 4.88
CA PRO A 164 1.52 24.14 3.71
C PRO A 164 2.94 23.57 3.77
N GLY A 165 3.06 22.33 3.35
CA GLY A 165 4.35 21.67 3.18
C GLY A 165 4.84 21.75 1.74
N GLN A 166 5.92 21.06 1.45
CA GLN A 166 6.53 21.05 0.14
C GLN A 166 6.90 19.63 -0.30
N ILE A 167 7.01 19.45 -1.61
CA ILE A 167 7.71 18.32 -2.21
C ILE A 167 9.01 18.80 -2.86
N GLU A 168 9.96 17.90 -2.93
CA GLU A 168 11.21 18.11 -3.62
C GLU A 168 11.57 16.86 -4.43
N ILE A 169 12.02 17.04 -5.68
CA ILE A 169 12.61 15.98 -6.47
C ILE A 169 14.10 16.25 -6.55
N TYR A 170 14.87 15.39 -5.91
CA TYR A 170 16.33 15.51 -5.82
C TYR A 170 17.01 14.48 -6.71
N SER A 171 17.85 14.92 -7.62
CA SER A 171 18.64 14.04 -8.48
C SER A 171 19.85 13.48 -7.74
N LEU A 172 19.94 12.15 -7.67
CA LEU A 172 21.11 11.45 -7.13
C LEU A 172 22.33 11.52 -8.08
N ILE A 173 22.07 11.75 -9.38
CA ILE A 173 23.11 11.83 -10.41
C ILE A 173 23.80 13.21 -10.40
N SER A 174 23.01 14.28 -10.49
CA SER A 174 23.55 15.65 -10.51
C SER A 174 23.74 16.26 -9.11
N ARG A 175 23.21 15.63 -8.08
CA ARG A 175 23.13 16.14 -6.69
C ARG A 175 22.48 17.52 -6.61
N GLN A 176 21.39 17.71 -7.34
CA GLN A 176 20.65 18.97 -7.41
C GLN A 176 19.14 18.72 -7.28
N THR A 177 18.44 19.70 -6.73
CA THR A 177 17.00 19.77 -6.74
C THR A 177 16.51 20.06 -8.16
N LEU A 178 15.70 19.15 -8.71
CA LEU A 178 15.12 19.29 -10.05
C LEU A 178 13.76 19.99 -10.02
N LEU A 179 13.03 19.83 -8.92
CA LEU A 179 11.71 20.40 -8.71
C LEU A 179 11.49 20.65 -7.23
N GLN A 180 10.90 21.78 -6.90
CA GLN A 180 10.34 22.09 -5.59
C GLN A 180 8.95 22.69 -5.78
N LYS A 181 7.95 22.21 -5.03
CA LYS A 181 6.55 22.65 -5.17
C LYS A 181 5.84 22.62 -3.83
N GLU A 182 5.10 23.69 -3.53
CA GLU A 182 4.21 23.72 -2.37
C GLU A 182 3.04 22.76 -2.56
N VAL A 183 2.65 22.07 -1.48
CA VAL A 183 1.49 21.18 -1.37
C VAL A 183 0.68 21.52 -0.12
N GLY A 184 -0.32 20.72 0.21
CA GLY A 184 -1.18 20.97 1.37
C GLY A 184 -0.49 20.88 2.72
N ILE A 185 -1.29 21.08 3.75
CA ILE A 185 -0.86 21.06 5.15
C ILE A 185 -0.44 19.64 5.52
N ASN A 186 0.69 19.55 6.21
CA ASN A 186 1.20 18.33 6.83
C ASN A 186 1.30 17.15 5.85
N PRO A 187 2.15 17.23 4.80
CA PRO A 187 2.36 16.11 3.90
C PRO A 187 2.94 14.91 4.66
N GLN A 188 2.37 13.73 4.44
CA GLN A 188 2.68 12.50 5.17
C GLN A 188 3.51 11.54 4.33
N MET A 189 3.25 11.48 3.03
CA MET A 189 3.78 10.45 2.18
C MET A 189 3.79 10.89 0.72
N ILE A 190 4.81 10.47 -0.02
CA ILE A 190 4.93 10.66 -1.47
C ILE A 190 5.17 9.32 -2.15
N ARG A 191 4.55 9.11 -3.32
CA ARG A 191 4.76 7.96 -4.21
C ARG A 191 4.85 8.42 -5.66
N THR A 192 5.51 7.62 -6.47
CA THR A 192 5.51 7.79 -7.93
C THR A 192 4.71 6.69 -8.59
N TYR A 193 4.12 6.99 -9.72
CA TYR A 193 3.47 6.01 -10.59
C TYR A 193 3.58 6.45 -12.05
N LYS A 194 3.34 5.52 -12.97
CA LYS A 194 3.24 5.85 -14.39
C LYS A 194 1.77 6.02 -14.75
N ASN A 195 1.40 7.16 -15.35
CA ASN A 195 0.06 7.36 -15.89
C ASN A 195 -0.18 6.49 -17.14
N LEU A 196 -1.39 6.54 -17.70
CA LEU A 196 -1.76 5.75 -18.88
C LEU A 196 -0.91 6.04 -20.12
N LEU A 197 -0.22 7.17 -20.15
CA LEU A 197 0.73 7.54 -21.22
C LEU A 197 2.17 7.07 -20.93
N GLY A 198 2.38 6.35 -19.83
CA GLY A 198 3.71 5.92 -19.37
C GLY A 198 4.57 7.03 -18.76
N GLN A 199 4.03 8.22 -18.58
CA GLN A 199 4.73 9.35 -17.95
C GLN A 199 4.74 9.20 -16.43
N MET A 200 5.86 9.58 -15.80
CA MET A 200 5.98 9.59 -14.35
C MET A 200 5.14 10.73 -13.75
N GLU A 201 4.30 10.39 -12.81
CA GLU A 201 3.56 11.33 -11.97
C GLU A 201 3.89 11.09 -10.49
N PHE A 202 3.73 12.12 -9.68
CA PHE A 202 3.94 12.07 -8.22
C PHE A 202 2.59 12.24 -7.53
N ALA A 203 2.31 11.38 -6.56
CA ALA A 203 1.16 11.50 -5.69
C ALA A 203 1.65 11.81 -4.27
N VAL A 204 1.08 12.83 -3.63
CA VAL A 204 1.45 13.28 -2.28
C VAL A 204 0.19 13.35 -1.43
N LEU A 205 0.16 12.60 -0.35
CA LEU A 205 -0.93 12.67 0.63
C LEU A 205 -0.59 13.72 1.69
N CYS A 206 -1.45 14.72 1.80
CA CYS A 206 -1.40 15.71 2.86
C CYS A 206 -2.50 15.42 3.88
N GLU A 207 -2.10 15.34 5.16
CA GLU A 207 -3.00 15.00 6.26
C GLU A 207 -4.09 16.07 6.48
N GLY A 208 -3.73 17.33 6.21
CA GLY A 208 -4.56 18.45 6.60
C GLY A 208 -4.44 18.77 8.09
N THR A 209 -5.49 19.36 8.63
CA THR A 209 -5.62 19.70 10.04
C THR A 209 -6.58 18.71 10.70
N PHE A 210 -6.21 18.13 11.83
CA PHE A 210 -7.07 17.19 12.56
C PHE A 210 -8.46 17.81 12.84
N GLY A 211 -9.52 17.11 12.45
CA GLY A 211 -10.90 17.60 12.51
C GLY A 211 -11.27 18.60 11.41
N GLY A 212 -10.33 19.00 10.56
CA GLY A 212 -10.54 20.01 9.51
C GLY A 212 -11.18 19.47 8.24
N ARG A 213 -11.19 18.16 8.03
CA ARG A 213 -11.67 17.48 6.82
C ARG A 213 -11.08 18.05 5.52
N ASN A 214 -9.83 18.49 5.60
CA ASN A 214 -9.08 19.15 4.51
C ASN A 214 -7.84 18.35 4.09
N SER A 215 -7.84 17.03 4.32
CA SER A 215 -6.87 16.13 3.72
C SER A 215 -7.03 16.11 2.21
N ALA A 216 -5.93 16.01 1.48
CA ALA A 216 -5.95 15.96 0.04
C ALA A 216 -4.83 15.10 -0.54
N LEU A 217 -5.10 14.49 -1.69
CA LEU A 217 -4.09 13.87 -2.53
C LEU A 217 -3.72 14.83 -3.66
N TYR A 218 -2.47 15.25 -3.68
CA TYR A 218 -1.89 16.10 -4.72
C TYR A 218 -1.27 15.21 -5.79
N VAL A 219 -1.73 15.33 -7.03
CA VAL A 219 -1.18 14.60 -8.18
C VAL A 219 -0.44 15.58 -9.07
N ILE A 220 0.85 15.36 -9.26
CA ILE A 220 1.78 16.29 -9.91
C ILE A 220 2.39 15.62 -11.15
N ASN A 221 2.14 16.22 -12.32
CA ASN A 221 2.72 15.81 -13.59
C ASN A 221 3.82 16.80 -13.99
N THR A 222 5.04 16.30 -14.13
CA THR A 222 6.22 17.10 -14.50
C THR A 222 6.44 17.18 -15.99
N ALA A 223 5.73 16.39 -16.80
CA ALA A 223 5.89 16.31 -18.26
C ALA A 223 5.11 17.39 -19.02
N SER A 224 4.54 18.39 -18.35
CA SER A 224 3.86 19.50 -19.02
C SER A 224 4.89 20.31 -19.80
N GLY A 225 4.73 20.41 -21.13
CA GLY A 225 5.65 21.12 -22.03
C GLY A 225 5.74 22.65 -21.79
N THR A 226 5.14 23.17 -20.74
CA THR A 226 5.09 24.60 -20.36
C THR A 226 6.14 25.00 -19.29
N GLY A 227 6.96 24.03 -18.81
CA GLY A 227 7.99 24.28 -17.78
C GLY A 227 7.45 24.27 -16.34
N GLU A 228 6.16 24.52 -16.13
CA GLU A 228 5.53 24.40 -14.80
C GLU A 228 4.81 23.06 -14.65
N PRO A 229 4.99 22.36 -13.50
CA PRO A 229 4.28 21.10 -13.27
C PRO A 229 2.77 21.34 -13.16
N ASN A 230 2.00 20.51 -13.85
CA ASN A 230 0.55 20.49 -13.70
C ASN A 230 0.19 19.75 -12.40
N MET A 231 -0.61 20.37 -11.54
CA MET A 231 -1.01 19.83 -10.25
C MET A 231 -2.54 19.73 -10.17
N THR A 232 -3.03 18.53 -9.85
CA THR A 232 -4.44 18.28 -9.54
C THR A 232 -4.57 18.02 -8.04
N ILE A 233 -5.52 18.69 -7.40
CA ILE A 233 -5.82 18.52 -5.97
C ILE A 233 -7.12 17.73 -5.85
N LEU A 234 -7.08 16.64 -5.12
CA LEU A 234 -8.22 15.76 -4.87
C LEU A 234 -8.51 15.81 -3.38
N GLU A 235 -9.59 16.50 -3.03
CA GLU A 235 -10.05 16.64 -1.65
C GLU A 235 -10.52 15.28 -1.13
N LEU A 236 -10.10 14.94 0.09
CA LEU A 236 -10.41 13.69 0.77
C LEU A 236 -11.18 13.96 2.09
N GLY A 237 -11.02 13.09 3.05
CA GLY A 237 -11.66 13.21 4.36
C GLY A 237 -10.83 13.96 5.41
N ASP A 238 -10.71 13.36 6.58
CA ASP A 238 -9.97 13.91 7.71
C ASP A 238 -8.78 13.04 8.07
N THR A 239 -7.62 13.68 8.26
CA THR A 239 -6.39 13.05 8.76
C THR A 239 -5.92 11.88 7.89
N GLY A 240 -5.55 12.17 6.63
CA GLY A 240 -4.94 11.20 5.72
C GLY A 240 -3.50 10.92 6.09
N ASN A 241 -3.13 9.65 6.38
CA ASN A 241 -1.80 9.33 6.87
C ASN A 241 -1.04 8.25 6.10
N HIS A 242 -1.72 7.47 5.29
CA HIS A 242 -1.07 6.47 4.44
C HIS A 242 -1.82 6.27 3.12
N PHE A 243 -1.11 5.86 2.08
CA PHE A 243 -1.72 5.38 0.85
C PHE A 243 -0.81 4.41 0.10
N ILE A 244 -1.43 3.61 -0.72
CA ILE A 244 -0.76 2.76 -1.70
C ILE A 244 -1.28 3.08 -3.09
N ILE A 245 -0.50 2.74 -4.10
CA ILE A 245 -0.93 2.79 -5.50
C ILE A 245 -0.78 1.41 -6.09
N GLN A 246 -1.87 0.90 -6.64
CA GLN A 246 -1.90 -0.30 -7.43
C GLN A 246 -2.43 0.06 -8.83
N ASP A 247 -1.56 -0.05 -9.83
CA ASP A 247 -1.83 0.40 -11.21
C ASP A 247 -2.26 1.88 -11.27
N GLN A 248 -3.54 2.15 -11.51
CA GLN A 248 -4.13 3.50 -11.57
C GLN A 248 -5.09 3.76 -10.40
N LEU A 249 -5.10 2.92 -9.39
CA LEU A 249 -5.91 3.07 -8.19
C LEU A 249 -5.04 3.41 -7.00
N ALA A 250 -5.27 4.55 -6.37
CA ALA A 250 -4.73 4.84 -5.06
C ALA A 250 -5.78 4.52 -3.99
N LEU A 251 -5.37 3.82 -2.92
CA LEU A 251 -6.19 3.61 -1.73
C LEU A 251 -5.60 4.46 -0.60
N THR A 252 -6.33 5.47 -0.18
CA THR A 252 -5.89 6.43 0.84
C THR A 252 -6.54 6.12 2.19
N VAL A 253 -5.74 6.08 3.23
CA VAL A 253 -6.16 5.80 4.61
C VAL A 253 -6.47 7.11 5.32
N MET A 254 -7.72 7.28 5.76
CA MET A 254 -8.20 8.46 6.46
C MET A 254 -8.43 8.13 7.93
N ASN A 255 -7.46 8.45 8.77
CA ASN A 255 -7.50 8.11 10.20
C ASN A 255 -8.67 8.78 10.93
N GLY A 256 -8.85 10.09 10.73
CA GLY A 256 -9.89 10.85 11.40
C GLY A 256 -11.31 10.62 10.87
N SER A 257 -11.43 10.30 9.57
CA SER A 257 -12.73 9.93 8.98
C SER A 257 -13.07 8.45 9.12
N HIS A 258 -12.14 7.60 9.57
CA HIS A 258 -12.31 6.15 9.72
C HIS A 258 -12.65 5.41 8.42
N GLU A 259 -12.06 5.84 7.32
CA GLU A 259 -12.39 5.41 5.97
C GLU A 259 -11.13 5.08 5.16
N ILE A 260 -11.32 4.27 4.14
CA ILE A 260 -10.44 4.20 2.98
C ILE A 260 -11.13 4.95 1.84
N ILE A 261 -10.42 5.88 1.23
CA ILE A 261 -10.94 6.61 0.07
C ILE A 261 -10.16 6.17 -1.16
N PRO A 262 -10.79 5.43 -2.08
CA PRO A 262 -10.17 5.08 -3.34
C PRO A 262 -10.14 6.30 -4.27
N VAL A 263 -9.05 6.44 -5.02
CA VAL A 263 -8.85 7.51 -6.01
C VAL A 263 -8.44 6.89 -7.33
N ASN A 264 -9.20 7.15 -8.37
CA ASN A 264 -8.82 6.78 -9.73
C ASN A 264 -7.82 7.82 -10.27
N LEU A 265 -6.55 7.44 -10.36
CA LEU A 265 -5.46 8.31 -10.80
C LEU A 265 -5.48 8.60 -12.31
N ALA A 266 -6.07 7.71 -13.12
CA ALA A 266 -6.19 7.93 -14.56
C ALA A 266 -7.18 9.06 -14.88
N THR A 267 -8.32 9.08 -14.19
CA THR A 267 -9.37 10.09 -14.37
C THR A 267 -9.24 11.27 -13.40
N LYS A 268 -8.35 11.18 -12.41
CA LYS A 268 -8.19 12.15 -11.32
C LYS A 268 -9.51 12.37 -10.57
N THR A 269 -10.18 11.28 -10.19
CA THR A 269 -11.48 11.33 -9.49
C THR A 269 -11.45 10.55 -8.18
N VAL A 270 -12.08 11.13 -7.17
CA VAL A 270 -12.33 10.47 -5.89
C VAL A 270 -13.52 9.54 -6.04
N LEU A 271 -13.37 8.29 -5.60
CA LEU A 271 -14.42 7.28 -5.62
C LEU A 271 -15.14 7.20 -4.27
N PRO A 272 -16.27 6.51 -4.17
CA PRO A 272 -16.99 6.34 -2.91
C PRO A 272 -16.10 5.76 -1.81
N SER A 273 -16.18 6.32 -0.61
CA SER A 273 -15.40 5.88 0.52
C SER A 273 -15.90 4.55 1.09
N ILE A 274 -14.98 3.83 1.75
CA ILE A 274 -15.20 2.53 2.37
C ILE A 274 -14.98 2.68 3.87
N SER A 275 -16.03 2.44 4.68
CA SER A 275 -15.91 2.51 6.13
C SER A 275 -15.05 1.36 6.67
N VAL A 276 -14.08 1.68 7.53
CA VAL A 276 -13.24 0.68 8.22
C VAL A 276 -13.91 0.14 9.49
N GLY A 277 -14.96 0.82 9.97
CA GLY A 277 -15.70 0.40 11.17
C GLY A 277 -14.97 0.67 12.49
N THR A 278 -14.10 1.68 12.51
CA THR A 278 -13.43 2.21 13.71
C THR A 278 -14.09 3.51 14.18
N SER A 279 -13.69 4.04 15.33
CA SER A 279 -14.25 5.29 15.88
C SER A 279 -13.27 5.96 16.85
N GLY A 280 -13.44 7.26 17.10
CA GLY A 280 -12.64 8.02 18.05
C GLY A 280 -11.17 8.10 17.66
N TYR A 281 -10.26 7.70 18.53
CA TYR A 281 -8.81 7.68 18.28
C TYR A 281 -8.31 6.35 17.71
N ASP A 282 -9.19 5.39 17.45
CA ASP A 282 -8.86 4.03 17.01
C ASP A 282 -8.85 3.89 15.48
N GLY A 283 -8.66 4.99 14.75
CA GLY A 283 -8.70 5.06 13.30
C GLY A 283 -7.67 4.16 12.60
N PRO A 284 -7.85 3.95 11.28
CA PRO A 284 -6.91 3.18 10.46
C PRO A 284 -5.58 3.92 10.31
N ARG A 285 -4.48 3.16 10.21
CA ARG A 285 -3.11 3.69 10.18
C ARG A 285 -2.40 3.43 8.86
N GLU A 286 -2.30 2.18 8.45
CA GLU A 286 -1.61 1.76 7.24
C GLU A 286 -2.48 0.79 6.43
N ILE A 287 -2.26 0.72 5.14
CA ILE A 287 -2.89 -0.23 4.24
C ILE A 287 -1.84 -0.89 3.37
N ILE A 288 -1.92 -2.20 3.21
CA ILE A 288 -1.17 -2.95 2.21
C ILE A 288 -2.11 -3.85 1.42
N VAL A 289 -1.68 -4.25 0.22
CA VAL A 289 -2.47 -5.07 -0.70
C VAL A 289 -1.77 -6.38 -0.98
N ASP A 290 -2.52 -7.46 -0.86
CA ASP A 290 -2.21 -8.73 -1.47
C ASP A 290 -3.04 -8.89 -2.75
N THR A 291 -2.42 -8.58 -3.88
CA THR A 291 -3.09 -8.65 -5.18
C THR A 291 -3.39 -10.08 -5.62
N MET A 292 -2.63 -11.06 -5.14
CA MET A 292 -2.86 -12.48 -5.47
C MET A 292 -4.10 -13.03 -4.77
N ALA A 293 -4.33 -12.63 -3.53
CA ALA A 293 -5.51 -13.03 -2.77
C ALA A 293 -6.67 -12.04 -2.91
N ASN A 294 -6.54 -10.98 -3.71
CA ASN A 294 -7.54 -9.91 -3.84
C ASN A 294 -7.93 -9.30 -2.48
N ARG A 295 -6.94 -9.06 -1.61
CA ARG A 295 -7.16 -8.59 -0.23
C ARG A 295 -6.41 -7.32 0.07
N VAL A 296 -7.00 -6.51 0.95
CA VAL A 296 -6.34 -5.42 1.63
C VAL A 296 -6.27 -5.70 3.13
N TYR A 297 -5.16 -5.33 3.74
CA TYR A 297 -4.96 -5.38 5.18
C TYR A 297 -4.79 -3.96 5.68
N ILE A 298 -5.55 -3.59 6.69
CA ILE A 298 -5.62 -2.23 7.23
C ILE A 298 -5.33 -2.31 8.73
N SER A 299 -4.20 -1.77 9.16
CA SER A 299 -3.89 -1.65 10.59
C SER A 299 -4.74 -0.56 11.24
N THR A 300 -5.20 -0.79 12.47
CA THR A 300 -6.01 0.19 13.21
C THR A 300 -5.56 0.30 14.66
N TYR A 301 -5.77 1.45 15.27
CA TYR A 301 -5.51 1.61 16.69
C TYR A 301 -6.59 1.00 17.60
N ALA A 302 -7.62 0.38 17.00
CA ALA A 302 -8.51 -0.55 17.73
C ALA A 302 -7.81 -1.85 18.16
N SER A 303 -6.49 -1.96 17.97
CA SER A 303 -5.66 -3.14 18.25
C SER A 303 -5.98 -4.32 17.33
N ASP A 304 -6.38 -4.03 16.10
CA ASP A 304 -6.70 -5.04 15.10
C ASP A 304 -6.18 -4.69 13.70
N ILE A 305 -6.27 -5.68 12.83
CA ILE A 305 -6.06 -5.55 11.39
C ILE A 305 -7.38 -5.90 10.73
N ARG A 306 -7.95 -4.97 9.98
CA ARG A 306 -9.13 -5.22 9.16
C ARG A 306 -8.69 -5.82 7.83
N ILE A 307 -9.41 -6.85 7.40
CA ILE A 307 -9.17 -7.51 6.13
C ILE A 307 -10.34 -7.19 5.22
N GLY A 308 -10.06 -6.59 4.10
CA GLY A 308 -11.06 -6.21 3.11
C GLY A 308 -10.83 -6.89 1.77
N SER A 309 -11.86 -6.96 0.96
CA SER A 309 -11.75 -7.28 -0.46
C SER A 309 -11.14 -6.09 -1.19
N PHE A 310 -10.13 -6.34 -2.04
CA PHE A 310 -9.53 -5.27 -2.86
C PHE A 310 -10.49 -4.78 -3.95
N THR A 311 -11.44 -5.63 -4.39
CA THR A 311 -12.36 -5.30 -5.49
C THR A 311 -13.43 -4.28 -5.09
N ASP A 312 -14.03 -4.43 -3.91
CA ASP A 312 -15.18 -3.64 -3.46
C ASP A 312 -15.01 -3.02 -2.07
N GLY A 313 -13.89 -3.32 -1.40
CA GLY A 313 -13.58 -2.83 -0.07
C GLY A 313 -14.40 -3.44 1.08
N THR A 314 -15.26 -4.41 0.80
CA THR A 314 -16.04 -5.07 1.85
C THR A 314 -15.11 -5.67 2.89
N VAL A 315 -15.30 -5.32 4.18
CA VAL A 315 -14.55 -5.92 5.28
C VAL A 315 -15.01 -7.37 5.46
N ILE A 316 -14.09 -8.31 5.25
CA ILE A 316 -14.35 -9.75 5.26
C ILE A 316 -13.79 -10.45 6.49
N GLY A 317 -12.93 -9.79 7.26
CA GLY A 317 -12.33 -10.39 8.45
C GLY A 317 -11.57 -9.41 9.33
N GLN A 318 -11.07 -9.94 10.44
CA GLN A 318 -10.35 -9.18 11.45
C GLN A 318 -9.32 -10.08 12.14
N TRP A 319 -8.08 -9.60 12.31
CA TRP A 319 -7.03 -10.27 13.06
C TRP A 319 -6.51 -9.39 14.18
N PHE A 320 -5.97 -10.01 15.25
CA PHE A 320 -5.52 -9.31 16.45
C PHE A 320 -4.02 -9.48 16.63
N PRO A 321 -3.19 -8.45 16.39
CA PRO A 321 -1.73 -8.52 16.48
C PRO A 321 -1.22 -8.50 17.93
N LYS A 322 -2.09 -8.42 18.93
CA LYS A 322 -1.81 -8.35 20.38
C LYS A 322 -1.22 -7.00 20.84
N GLY A 323 -1.20 -6.01 19.96
CA GLY A 323 -0.78 -4.62 20.20
C GLY A 323 -1.57 -3.65 19.31
N LYS A 324 -1.26 -2.35 19.37
CA LYS A 324 -1.76 -1.35 18.42
C LYS A 324 -0.82 -1.34 17.22
N PRO A 325 -1.29 -1.82 16.05
CA PRO A 325 -0.45 -1.97 14.87
C PRO A 325 -0.19 -0.63 14.19
N GLU A 326 1.02 -0.44 13.67
CA GLU A 326 1.41 0.69 12.81
C GLU A 326 1.81 0.17 11.43
N GLY A 327 3.11 -0.02 11.17
CA GLY A 327 3.62 -0.47 9.90
C GLY A 327 3.37 -1.95 9.62
N MET A 328 3.14 -2.28 8.35
CA MET A 328 2.94 -3.64 7.88
C MET A 328 3.80 -3.97 6.66
N ALA A 329 4.27 -5.21 6.53
CA ALA A 329 4.94 -5.70 5.34
C ALA A 329 4.48 -7.12 5.01
N PHE A 330 4.33 -7.36 3.70
CA PHE A 330 4.01 -8.68 3.19
C PHE A 330 5.23 -9.29 2.50
N ILE A 331 5.60 -10.50 2.90
CA ILE A 331 6.68 -11.24 2.26
C ILE A 331 6.35 -12.73 2.24
N LYS A 332 6.50 -13.35 1.07
CA LYS A 332 6.10 -14.75 0.88
C LYS A 332 4.65 -14.92 1.34
N ASN A 333 4.36 -15.91 2.15
CA ASN A 333 3.03 -16.16 2.70
C ASN A 333 2.91 -15.63 4.15
N SER A 334 3.52 -14.48 4.45
CA SER A 334 3.53 -13.95 5.81
C SER A 334 3.26 -12.46 5.84
N LEU A 335 2.37 -12.06 6.74
CA LEU A 335 2.12 -10.66 7.08
C LEU A 335 2.86 -10.34 8.38
N TRP A 336 3.78 -9.40 8.31
CA TRP A 336 4.55 -8.86 9.42
C TRP A 336 3.98 -7.52 9.84
N VAL A 337 3.76 -7.32 11.14
CA VAL A 337 3.05 -6.16 11.69
C VAL A 337 3.79 -5.61 12.89
N CYS A 338 4.16 -4.33 12.84
CA CYS A 338 4.74 -3.62 13.97
C CYS A 338 3.67 -3.30 15.01
N ASN A 339 3.83 -3.77 16.24
CA ASN A 339 3.04 -3.33 17.39
C ASN A 339 3.71 -2.08 17.99
N ALA A 340 3.26 -0.88 17.58
CA ALA A 340 3.86 0.36 18.09
C ALA A 340 3.55 0.59 19.57
N PHE A 341 2.35 0.20 19.99
CA PHE A 341 1.90 0.34 21.38
C PHE A 341 1.23 -0.93 21.87
N LYS A 342 1.16 -1.11 23.17
CA LYS A 342 0.45 -2.22 23.80
C LYS A 342 -1.05 -2.12 23.52
N SER A 343 -1.72 -3.27 23.47
CA SER A 343 -3.16 -3.31 23.29
C SER A 343 -3.88 -2.58 24.44
N GLY A 344 -4.86 -1.74 24.09
CA GLY A 344 -5.64 -0.96 25.06
C GLY A 344 -4.92 0.24 25.66
N ASP A 345 -3.66 0.50 25.29
CA ASP A 345 -2.83 1.55 25.86
C ASP A 345 -1.96 2.23 24.77
N TYR A 346 -1.34 3.36 25.10
CA TYR A 346 -0.33 4.03 24.29
C TYR A 346 1.08 3.90 24.89
N VAL A 347 1.28 2.94 25.75
CA VAL A 347 2.62 2.55 26.20
C VAL A 347 3.32 1.84 25.04
N PRO A 348 4.55 2.26 24.66
CA PRO A 348 5.30 1.63 23.59
C PRO A 348 5.44 0.11 23.78
N ASP A 349 5.23 -0.65 22.71
CA ASP A 349 5.46 -2.10 22.66
C ASP A 349 6.87 -2.39 22.13
N SER A 350 7.27 -3.64 22.16
CA SER A 350 8.55 -4.15 21.65
C SER A 350 8.38 -5.48 20.93
N THR A 351 7.27 -5.64 20.20
CA THR A 351 6.94 -6.86 19.47
C THR A 351 6.53 -6.60 18.03
N ILE A 352 6.76 -7.60 17.20
CA ILE A 352 6.19 -7.74 15.86
C ILE A 352 5.22 -8.91 15.91
N ALA A 353 4.05 -8.77 15.33
CA ALA A 353 3.13 -9.86 15.11
C ALA A 353 3.34 -10.44 13.71
N LEU A 354 3.58 -11.74 13.65
CA LEU A 354 3.75 -12.49 12.40
C LEU A 354 2.54 -13.39 12.19
N PHE A 355 1.82 -13.19 11.08
CA PHE A 355 0.73 -14.05 10.64
C PHE A 355 1.20 -14.83 9.42
N THR A 356 1.27 -16.16 9.53
CA THR A 356 1.54 -17.03 8.39
C THR A 356 0.23 -17.28 7.65
N LEU A 357 0.19 -17.02 6.35
CA LEU A 357 -0.96 -17.29 5.51
C LEU A 357 -0.84 -18.72 4.98
N ASP A 358 -1.87 -19.54 5.23
CA ASP A 358 -1.87 -20.90 4.74
C ASP A 358 -2.19 -20.92 3.24
N GLU A 359 -1.46 -21.67 2.46
CA GLU A 359 -1.74 -21.85 1.03
C GLU A 359 -3.17 -22.40 0.77
N SER A 360 -3.70 -23.16 1.73
CA SER A 360 -5.08 -23.66 1.67
C SER A 360 -6.15 -22.57 1.70
N THR A 361 -5.87 -21.42 2.33
CA THR A 361 -6.79 -20.26 2.32
C THR A 361 -6.84 -19.59 0.95
N PHE A 362 -5.77 -19.69 0.16
CA PHE A 362 -5.71 -19.16 -1.21
C PHE A 362 -6.44 -20.07 -2.21
N ILE A 363 -6.40 -21.40 -1.99
CA ILE A 363 -6.98 -22.38 -2.90
C ILE A 363 -8.49 -22.54 -2.67
N GLN A 364 -8.97 -22.47 -1.42
CA GLN A 364 -10.38 -22.69 -1.11
C GLN A 364 -11.29 -21.55 -1.58
N GLU A 365 -10.88 -20.27 -1.49
CA GLU A 365 -11.68 -19.18 -2.03
C GLU A 365 -11.61 -19.08 -3.56
N ARG A 366 -10.50 -19.51 -4.19
CA ARG A 366 -10.44 -19.64 -5.65
C ARG A 366 -11.29 -20.82 -6.16
N ALA A 367 -11.41 -21.89 -5.40
CA ALA A 367 -12.20 -23.04 -5.80
C ALA A 367 -13.71 -22.81 -5.69
N GLU A 368 -14.15 -21.91 -4.81
CA GLU A 368 -15.58 -21.60 -4.65
C GLU A 368 -16.10 -20.45 -5.54
N LEU A 369 -15.21 -19.64 -6.16
CA LEU A 369 -15.59 -18.45 -6.93
C LEU A 369 -15.02 -18.40 -8.35
N SER A 370 -14.23 -19.35 -8.81
CA SER A 370 -13.72 -19.34 -10.18
C SER A 370 -14.39 -20.40 -11.03
N LEU A 371 -15.04 -19.94 -12.09
CA LEU A 371 -15.09 -20.71 -13.32
C LEU A 371 -13.61 -20.99 -13.63
N GLU A 372 -13.12 -22.22 -13.45
CA GLU A 372 -11.79 -22.59 -13.90
C GLU A 372 -11.75 -22.46 -15.41
N ALA A 373 -11.41 -21.26 -15.88
CA ALA A 373 -11.23 -20.98 -17.29
C ALA A 373 -9.80 -20.52 -17.50
N ASP A 374 -9.01 -21.33 -18.19
CA ASP A 374 -7.73 -20.90 -18.72
C ASP A 374 -7.98 -19.95 -19.91
N ILE A 375 -7.52 -18.72 -19.80
CA ILE A 375 -7.63 -17.74 -20.87
C ILE A 375 -6.22 -17.47 -21.41
N SER A 376 -6.01 -17.80 -22.67
CA SER A 376 -4.75 -17.57 -23.37
C SER A 376 -4.97 -16.78 -24.66
N MET A 377 -4.01 -15.91 -25.01
CA MET A 377 -4.02 -15.14 -26.27
C MET A 377 -2.93 -15.66 -27.21
N HIS A 378 -3.30 -15.91 -28.45
CA HIS A 378 -2.36 -16.27 -29.51
C HIS A 378 -2.80 -15.65 -30.84
N GLU A 379 -1.95 -14.85 -31.48
CA GLU A 379 -2.20 -14.24 -32.81
C GLU A 379 -3.57 -13.52 -32.94
N GLY A 380 -3.98 -12.78 -31.90
CA GLY A 380 -5.25 -12.05 -31.91
C GLY A 380 -6.48 -12.93 -31.64
N ILE A 381 -6.30 -14.18 -31.27
CA ILE A 381 -7.38 -15.09 -30.86
C ILE A 381 -7.24 -15.37 -29.36
N CYS A 382 -8.27 -15.06 -28.62
CA CYS A 382 -8.40 -15.41 -27.21
C CYS A 382 -9.06 -16.79 -27.10
N ILE A 383 -8.39 -17.72 -26.46
CA ILE A 383 -8.91 -19.08 -26.23
C ILE A 383 -9.33 -19.15 -24.77
N ILE A 384 -10.59 -19.44 -24.53
CA ILE A 384 -11.19 -19.70 -23.23
C ILE A 384 -11.38 -21.21 -23.10
N LYS A 385 -10.72 -21.84 -22.11
CA LYS A 385 -10.93 -23.24 -21.79
C LYS A 385 -11.67 -23.34 -20.47
N SER A 386 -12.84 -23.96 -20.45
CA SER A 386 -13.66 -24.17 -19.26
C SER A 386 -13.68 -25.63 -18.88
N GLN A 387 -13.67 -25.90 -17.58
CA GLN A 387 -13.88 -27.27 -17.05
C GLN A 387 -15.37 -27.63 -16.90
N LEU A 388 -16.29 -26.67 -17.11
CA LEU A 388 -17.72 -26.92 -17.03
C LEU A 388 -18.22 -27.61 -18.34
N GLU A 389 -18.52 -28.86 -18.25
CA GLU A 389 -19.14 -29.61 -19.35
C GLU A 389 -20.68 -29.48 -19.29
N GLY A 390 -21.28 -29.08 -20.40
CA GLY A 390 -22.73 -29.09 -20.57
C GLY A 390 -23.49 -27.94 -19.96
N GLU A 391 -22.78 -26.91 -19.45
CA GLU A 391 -23.40 -25.65 -19.01
C GLU A 391 -23.20 -24.54 -20.05
N ASP A 392 -24.19 -23.68 -20.16
CA ASP A 392 -24.07 -22.47 -20.95
C ASP A 392 -23.30 -21.42 -20.16
N ILE A 393 -22.25 -20.87 -20.79
CA ILE A 393 -21.38 -19.84 -20.22
C ILE A 393 -21.57 -18.58 -21.05
N ASP A 394 -22.13 -17.55 -20.42
CA ASP A 394 -22.21 -16.23 -20.99
C ASP A 394 -20.85 -15.53 -20.86
N TYR A 395 -20.39 -14.90 -21.93
CA TYR A 395 -19.22 -14.07 -21.91
C TYR A 395 -19.52 -12.64 -22.30
N THR A 396 -18.83 -11.70 -21.70
CA THR A 396 -18.83 -10.28 -22.05
C THR A 396 -17.39 -9.78 -22.09
N VAL A 397 -17.01 -9.16 -23.21
CA VAL A 397 -15.71 -8.50 -23.38
C VAL A 397 -15.93 -7.00 -23.36
N MET A 398 -15.23 -6.32 -22.45
CA MET A 398 -15.30 -4.86 -22.31
C MET A 398 -13.91 -4.25 -22.49
N ASN A 399 -13.84 -3.07 -23.09
CA ASN A 399 -12.62 -2.25 -23.08
C ASN A 399 -12.47 -1.50 -21.75
N THR A 400 -11.34 -0.82 -21.56
CA THR A 400 -11.04 -0.03 -20.35
C THR A 400 -11.98 1.13 -20.07
N LYS A 401 -12.85 1.48 -21.04
CA LYS A 401 -13.89 2.50 -20.87
C LYS A 401 -15.25 1.91 -20.42
N GLY A 402 -15.29 0.59 -20.17
CA GLY A 402 -16.53 -0.13 -19.83
C GLY A 402 -17.44 -0.39 -21.05
N THR A 403 -16.98 -0.11 -22.28
CA THR A 403 -17.78 -0.37 -23.48
C THR A 403 -17.70 -1.86 -23.82
N VAL A 404 -18.86 -2.50 -23.96
CA VAL A 404 -18.94 -3.89 -24.43
C VAL A 404 -18.53 -3.93 -25.91
N VAL A 405 -17.50 -4.71 -26.22
CA VAL A 405 -16.97 -4.89 -27.58
C VAL A 405 -17.33 -6.25 -28.16
N SER A 406 -17.65 -7.23 -27.31
CA SER A 406 -18.16 -8.54 -27.71
C SER A 406 -18.94 -9.16 -26.56
N GLN A 407 -19.97 -9.93 -26.86
CA GLN A 407 -20.71 -10.72 -25.88
C GLN A 407 -21.37 -11.92 -26.58
N GLY A 408 -21.65 -12.96 -25.85
CA GLY A 408 -22.32 -14.16 -26.34
C GLY A 408 -22.37 -15.25 -25.31
N THR A 409 -22.85 -16.42 -25.74
CA THR A 409 -22.94 -17.63 -24.92
C THR A 409 -22.25 -18.76 -25.64
N PHE A 410 -21.53 -19.60 -24.92
CA PHE A 410 -20.96 -20.83 -25.45
C PHE A 410 -21.20 -22.00 -24.50
N ASN A 411 -21.23 -23.20 -25.08
CA ASN A 411 -21.34 -24.44 -24.36
C ASN A 411 -20.19 -25.37 -24.83
N GLY A 412 -19.34 -25.79 -23.90
CA GLY A 412 -18.22 -26.67 -24.21
C GLY A 412 -16.92 -26.30 -23.51
N LYS A 413 -15.92 -27.17 -23.72
CA LYS A 413 -14.61 -27.04 -23.04
C LYS A 413 -13.69 -25.94 -23.59
N GLU A 414 -13.92 -25.48 -24.81
CA GLU A 414 -13.08 -24.47 -25.46
C GLU A 414 -13.94 -23.53 -26.29
N HIS A 415 -13.72 -22.23 -26.12
CA HIS A 415 -14.32 -21.20 -26.95
C HIS A 415 -13.23 -20.23 -27.45
N ARG A 416 -13.36 -19.77 -28.70
CA ARG A 416 -12.39 -18.87 -29.34
C ARG A 416 -13.02 -17.54 -29.65
N LEU A 417 -12.49 -16.48 -29.08
CA LEU A 417 -12.88 -15.10 -29.33
C LEU A 417 -11.84 -14.43 -30.23
N SER A 418 -12.29 -13.84 -31.33
CA SER A 418 -11.41 -13.07 -32.21
C SER A 418 -11.34 -11.62 -31.74
N PHE A 419 -10.11 -11.16 -31.50
CA PHE A 419 -9.79 -9.75 -31.25
C PHE A 419 -9.27 -9.05 -32.51
N LEU A 420 -9.22 -9.75 -33.64
CA LEU A 420 -8.79 -9.19 -34.91
C LEU A 420 -9.73 -8.03 -35.31
N GLY A 421 -9.17 -6.86 -35.53
CA GLY A 421 -9.94 -5.63 -35.82
C GLY A 421 -10.30 -4.79 -34.60
N LEU A 422 -10.04 -5.26 -33.38
CA LEU A 422 -10.09 -4.43 -32.18
C LEU A 422 -8.79 -3.65 -32.01
N PRO A 423 -8.80 -2.44 -31.45
CA PRO A 423 -7.58 -1.71 -31.08
C PRO A 423 -6.72 -2.51 -30.10
N TYR A 424 -5.38 -2.39 -30.22
CA TYR A 424 -4.50 -2.93 -29.20
C TYR A 424 -4.80 -2.26 -27.85
N GLY A 425 -4.89 -3.05 -26.81
CA GLY A 425 -5.27 -2.54 -25.50
C GLY A 425 -5.53 -3.62 -24.47
N VAL A 426 -6.08 -3.19 -23.35
CA VAL A 426 -6.49 -4.05 -22.26
C VAL A 426 -8.00 -4.25 -22.36
N TYR A 427 -8.42 -5.50 -22.21
CA TYR A 427 -9.82 -5.90 -22.21
C TYR A 427 -10.13 -6.72 -20.97
N VAL A 428 -11.34 -6.59 -20.46
CA VAL A 428 -11.87 -7.42 -19.38
C VAL A 428 -12.82 -8.42 -19.99
N ILE A 429 -12.57 -9.70 -19.78
CA ILE A 429 -13.49 -10.78 -20.13
C ILE A 429 -14.19 -11.24 -18.85
N THR A 430 -15.50 -11.12 -18.83
CA THR A 430 -16.34 -11.64 -17.75
C THR A 430 -17.06 -12.89 -18.25
N LEU A 431 -16.98 -13.97 -17.49
CA LEU A 431 -17.66 -15.23 -17.74
C LEU A 431 -18.69 -15.48 -16.65
N ASN A 432 -19.91 -15.80 -17.03
CA ASN A 432 -21.00 -16.12 -16.10
C ASN A 432 -21.65 -17.46 -16.49
N SER A 433 -21.85 -18.31 -15.52
CA SER A 433 -22.72 -19.50 -15.66
C SER A 433 -23.88 -19.40 -14.67
N SER A 434 -24.78 -20.37 -14.71
CA SER A 434 -25.89 -20.46 -13.74
C SER A 434 -25.40 -20.57 -12.28
N LYS A 435 -24.16 -20.95 -12.06
CA LYS A 435 -23.57 -21.24 -10.74
C LYS A 435 -22.38 -20.37 -10.38
N LEU A 436 -21.64 -19.84 -11.36
CA LEU A 436 -20.34 -19.24 -11.16
C LEU A 436 -20.16 -18.00 -12.05
N SER A 437 -19.43 -17.01 -11.55
CA SER A 437 -18.99 -15.83 -12.29
C SER A 437 -17.47 -15.66 -12.12
N SER A 438 -16.80 -15.27 -13.21
CA SER A 438 -15.36 -15.00 -13.19
C SER A 438 -15.04 -13.83 -14.12
N SER A 439 -14.07 -13.00 -13.76
CA SER A 439 -13.56 -11.94 -14.63
C SER A 439 -12.05 -12.05 -14.77
N THR A 440 -11.55 -11.94 -15.99
CA THR A 440 -10.12 -12.02 -16.29
C THR A 440 -9.70 -10.84 -17.16
N LEU A 441 -8.55 -10.27 -16.84
CA LEU A 441 -7.92 -9.22 -17.64
C LEU A 441 -7.12 -9.85 -18.78
N VAL A 442 -7.39 -9.43 -20.01
CA VAL A 442 -6.66 -9.88 -21.20
C VAL A 442 -5.97 -8.68 -21.83
N ILE A 443 -4.69 -8.82 -22.11
CA ILE A 443 -3.91 -7.79 -22.81
C ILE A 443 -3.72 -8.23 -24.26
N PHE A 444 -4.27 -7.45 -25.18
CA PHE A 444 -4.07 -7.62 -26.61
C PHE A 444 -2.92 -6.72 -27.06
N ARG A 445 -1.83 -7.35 -27.47
CA ARG A 445 -0.61 -6.67 -28.01
C ARG A 445 -0.22 -7.33 -29.32
N ASP A 446 0.55 -6.57 -30.12
CA ASP A 446 1.23 -7.07 -31.31
C ASP A 446 2.29 -8.10 -30.97
#